data_c35d6d0531ca832489209d9a558b4944
#
_entry.id   c35d6d0531ca832489209d9a558b4944
#
_cell.length_a   1.000
_cell.length_b   1.000
_cell.length_c   1.000
_cell.angle_alpha   90.00
_cell.angle_beta   90.00
_cell.angle_gamma   90.00
#
_symmetry.space_group_name_H-M   'P 1'
#
loop_
_entity.id
_entity.type
_entity.pdbx_description
1 polymer ?
#
loop_
_entity_poly.entity_id
_entity_poly.type
_entity_poly.pdbx_seq_one_letter_code
_entity_poly.pdbx_strand_id
1 'polypeptide(L)'
;MTKNFYIAAFVVSMLAFSSCKIGKRYARPELNLPDRIEAYTDTTDTASVENIPWESLYADETLKDLIKKALDNNKDMKIAAAKVKEMIAAKRISFANMLPEVGANIYAQKERLNYGGDDPKPDPEFGAKLTLSWELDLWGNLRWANEATIASYMQTVEGQRALRLTIIAEVAA
;
A
#
# COMPACT_ATOMS: atom_id res chain seq x y z
N MET A 1 11.28 6.42 -52.58
CA MET A 1 10.13 6.74 -51.67
C MET A 1 10.05 5.82 -50.46
N THR A 2 10.32 4.56 -50.55
CA THR A 2 10.25 3.55 -49.48
C THR A 2 11.19 3.80 -48.29
N LYS A 3 12.43 4.25 -48.53
CA LYS A 3 13.44 4.46 -47.47
C LYS A 3 13.03 5.57 -46.49
N ASN A 4 12.44 6.66 -46.97
CA ASN A 4 11.97 7.77 -46.16
C ASN A 4 10.70 7.38 -45.32
N PHE A 5 9.89 6.47 -45.86
CA PHE A 5 8.73 5.92 -45.13
C PHE A 5 9.17 5.08 -43.94
N TYR A 6 10.18 4.21 -44.12
CA TYR A 6 10.71 3.40 -43.01
C TYR A 6 11.38 4.26 -41.92
N ILE A 7 12.09 5.32 -42.32
CA ILE A 7 12.71 6.26 -41.37
C ILE A 7 11.62 7.00 -40.60
N ALA A 8 10.58 7.49 -41.27
CA ALA A 8 9.46 8.15 -40.62
C ALA A 8 8.71 7.20 -39.64
N ALA A 9 8.42 5.97 -40.06
CA ALA A 9 7.80 4.96 -39.21
C ALA A 9 8.67 4.59 -38.00
N PHE A 10 9.98 4.52 -38.15
CA PHE A 10 10.92 4.26 -37.05
C PHE A 10 10.96 5.44 -36.06
N VAL A 11 10.97 6.69 -36.54
CA VAL A 11 10.94 7.88 -35.70
C VAL A 11 9.61 7.98 -34.92
N VAL A 12 8.47 7.72 -35.57
CA VAL A 12 7.17 7.68 -34.92
C VAL A 12 7.10 6.57 -33.87
N SER A 13 7.69 5.39 -34.17
CA SER A 13 7.78 4.31 -33.21
C SER A 13 8.65 4.70 -31.99
N MET A 14 9.81 5.35 -32.21
CA MET A 14 10.65 5.84 -31.09
C MET A 14 9.95 6.89 -30.24
N LEU A 15 9.17 7.78 -30.84
CA LEU A 15 8.37 8.79 -30.13
C LEU A 15 7.24 8.14 -29.30
N ALA A 16 6.65 7.06 -29.78
CA ALA A 16 5.63 6.30 -29.05
C ALA A 16 6.21 5.59 -27.82
N PHE A 17 7.48 5.20 -27.83
CA PHE A 17 8.18 4.59 -26.69
C PHE A 17 8.71 5.63 -25.67
N SER A 18 8.76 6.91 -25.99
CA SER A 18 9.08 7.96 -25.01
C SER A 18 7.88 8.30 -24.13
N SER A 19 7.10 7.30 -23.71
CA SER A 19 6.02 7.47 -22.73
C SER A 19 6.63 7.90 -21.40
N CYS A 20 6.76 9.21 -21.23
CA CYS A 20 7.22 9.82 -20.00
C CYS A 20 6.30 9.36 -18.86
N LYS A 21 6.87 8.82 -17.82
CA LYS A 21 6.22 8.55 -16.54
C LYS A 21 5.60 9.87 -16.05
N ILE A 22 4.31 10.08 -16.33
CA ILE A 22 3.58 11.28 -15.94
C ILE A 22 3.25 11.16 -14.45
N GLY A 23 3.80 12.05 -13.64
CA GLY A 23 3.53 12.11 -12.19
C GLY A 23 4.80 12.36 -11.38
N LYS A 24 4.62 12.92 -10.20
CA LYS A 24 5.70 13.12 -9.21
C LYS A 24 5.62 12.02 -8.17
N ARG A 25 6.75 11.40 -7.84
CA ARG A 25 6.84 10.53 -6.67
C ARG A 25 6.51 11.32 -5.42
N TYR A 26 5.86 10.66 -4.47
CA TYR A 26 5.66 11.25 -3.16
C TYR A 26 7.02 11.61 -2.56
N ALA A 27 7.16 12.88 -2.20
CA ALA A 27 8.23 13.38 -1.36
C ALA A 27 7.59 14.07 -0.15
N ARG A 28 8.12 13.78 1.03
CA ARG A 28 7.65 14.47 2.25
C ARG A 28 7.84 15.98 2.04
N PRO A 29 6.79 16.80 2.14
CA PRO A 29 6.94 18.24 2.00
C PRO A 29 7.81 18.78 3.12
N GLU A 30 8.72 19.68 2.78
CA GLU A 30 9.43 20.47 3.78
C GLU A 30 8.44 21.47 4.39
N LEU A 31 8.18 21.30 5.66
CA LEU A 31 7.34 22.23 6.39
C LEU A 31 8.23 23.42 6.79
N ASN A 32 7.98 24.60 6.23
CA ASN A 32 8.56 25.84 6.68
C ASN A 32 7.93 26.22 8.04
N LEU A 33 8.26 25.45 9.07
CA LEU A 33 7.90 25.80 10.43
C LEU A 33 8.84 26.88 10.92
N PRO A 34 8.37 27.89 11.67
CA PRO A 34 9.25 28.85 12.29
C PRO A 34 10.22 28.11 13.22
N ASP A 35 11.51 28.48 13.13
CA ASP A 35 12.59 27.87 13.92
C ASP A 35 12.38 28.02 15.43
N ARG A 36 11.51 28.94 15.84
CA ARG A 36 11.16 29.20 17.24
C ARG A 36 9.67 29.53 17.36
N ILE A 37 9.04 28.95 18.35
CA ILE A 37 7.75 29.42 18.88
C ILE A 37 8.13 30.52 19.87
N GLU A 38 7.74 31.78 19.62
CA GLU A 38 8.12 32.99 20.39
C GLU A 38 7.85 32.89 21.90
N ALA A 39 7.06 31.93 22.37
CA ALA A 39 6.71 31.71 23.76
C ALA A 39 7.79 30.96 24.58
N TYR A 40 8.82 30.40 23.95
CA TYR A 40 9.85 29.61 24.64
C TYR A 40 11.24 30.23 24.39
N THR A 41 11.70 31.04 25.33
CA THR A 41 12.96 31.79 25.24
C THR A 41 14.19 30.99 25.67
N ASP A 42 14.06 29.76 26.13
CA ASP A 42 15.20 29.04 26.67
C ASP A 42 15.14 27.53 26.38
N THR A 43 15.63 27.12 25.21
CA THR A 43 16.08 25.74 25.05
C THR A 43 17.16 25.65 23.98
N THR A 44 18.35 25.34 24.42
CA THR A 44 19.47 24.79 23.64
C THR A 44 19.18 23.36 23.15
N ASP A 45 17.97 22.84 23.34
CA ASP A 45 17.60 21.48 23.01
C ASP A 45 16.80 21.46 21.71
N THR A 46 17.48 21.13 20.62
CA THR A 46 16.91 20.93 19.27
C THR A 46 16.28 19.54 19.09
N ALA A 47 16.08 18.80 20.18
CA ALA A 47 15.41 17.51 20.12
C ALA A 47 13.92 17.70 19.74
N SER A 48 13.52 17.13 18.62
CA SER A 48 12.10 17.07 18.25
C SER A 48 11.32 16.36 19.36
N VAL A 49 10.20 16.94 19.79
CA VAL A 49 9.27 16.34 20.78
C VAL A 49 8.87 14.91 20.37
N GLU A 50 8.90 14.61 19.09
CA GLU A 50 8.63 13.28 18.53
C GLU A 50 9.60 12.19 19.05
N ASN A 51 10.82 12.57 19.37
CA ASN A 51 11.89 11.66 19.80
C ASN A 51 12.06 11.62 21.33
N ILE A 52 11.33 12.47 22.08
CA ILE A 52 11.37 12.44 23.53
C ILE A 52 10.50 11.27 24.03
N PRO A 53 11.07 10.33 24.80
CA PRO A 53 10.26 9.29 25.42
C PRO A 53 9.21 9.94 26.33
N TRP A 54 7.94 9.64 26.12
CA TRP A 54 6.86 10.24 26.92
C TRP A 54 7.04 10.01 28.43
N GLU A 55 7.71 8.90 28.80
CA GLU A 55 8.04 8.57 30.19
C GLU A 55 8.93 9.64 30.85
N SER A 56 9.71 10.39 30.07
CA SER A 56 10.56 11.48 30.58
C SER A 56 9.79 12.80 30.80
N LEU A 57 8.59 12.91 30.20
CA LEU A 57 7.75 14.12 30.32
C LEU A 57 6.99 14.18 31.64
N TYR A 58 6.79 13.04 32.31
CA TYR A 58 6.02 12.94 33.54
C TYR A 58 6.90 12.45 34.68
N ALA A 59 6.79 13.11 35.86
CA ALA A 59 7.54 12.73 37.06
C ALA A 59 6.81 11.69 37.92
N ASP A 60 5.48 11.63 37.83
CA ASP A 60 4.63 10.74 38.65
C ASP A 60 4.64 9.31 38.11
N GLU A 61 5.17 8.37 38.87
CA GLU A 61 5.23 6.96 38.49
C GLU A 61 3.84 6.31 38.44
N THR A 62 2.88 6.76 39.26
CA THR A 62 1.49 6.25 39.22
C THR A 62 0.82 6.64 37.90
N LEU A 63 1.03 7.87 37.44
CA LEU A 63 0.53 8.33 36.17
C LEU A 63 1.17 7.53 34.99
N LYS A 64 2.49 7.29 35.06
CA LYS A 64 3.15 6.47 34.04
C LYS A 64 2.58 5.06 33.96
N ASP A 65 2.27 4.44 35.09
CA ASP A 65 1.65 3.12 35.13
C ASP A 65 0.22 3.12 34.56
N LEU A 66 -0.54 4.16 34.81
CA LEU A 66 -1.89 4.33 34.24
C LEU A 66 -1.81 4.50 32.72
N ILE A 67 -0.89 5.31 32.22
CA ILE A 67 -0.66 5.50 30.77
C ILE A 67 -0.26 4.15 30.12
N LYS A 68 0.65 3.40 30.70
CA LYS A 68 1.04 2.07 30.19
C LYS A 68 -0.16 1.12 30.12
N LYS A 69 -0.95 1.04 31.21
CA LYS A 69 -2.16 0.21 31.23
C LYS A 69 -3.18 0.64 30.17
N ALA A 70 -3.34 1.96 29.96
CA ALA A 70 -4.21 2.48 28.91
C ALA A 70 -3.72 2.06 27.52
N LEU A 71 -2.45 2.28 27.20
CA LEU A 71 -1.87 1.92 25.90
C LEU A 71 -1.95 0.42 25.61
N ASP A 72 -1.71 -0.45 26.60
CA ASP A 72 -1.72 -1.90 26.44
C ASP A 72 -3.14 -2.48 26.26
N ASN A 73 -4.13 -1.85 26.90
CA ASN A 73 -5.50 -2.38 26.94
C ASN A 73 -6.45 -1.63 26.01
N ASN A 74 -6.09 -0.44 25.52
CA ASN A 74 -6.96 0.36 24.66
C ASN A 74 -7.31 -0.41 23.38
N LYS A 75 -8.62 -0.44 23.07
CA LYS A 75 -9.15 -1.14 21.90
C LYS A 75 -8.78 -0.44 20.61
N ASP A 76 -8.75 0.89 20.61
CA ASP A 76 -8.43 1.67 19.41
C ASP A 76 -6.97 1.47 19.01
N MET A 77 -6.04 1.32 19.98
CA MET A 77 -4.66 0.93 19.71
C MET A 77 -4.57 -0.45 19.04
N LYS A 78 -5.38 -1.41 19.47
CA LYS A 78 -5.44 -2.75 18.86
C LYS A 78 -6.00 -2.68 17.44
N ILE A 79 -7.04 -1.86 17.22
CA ILE A 79 -7.62 -1.61 15.90
C ILE A 79 -6.59 -0.93 15.00
N ALA A 80 -5.91 0.10 15.47
CA ALA A 80 -4.87 0.79 14.70
C ALA A 80 -3.71 -0.15 14.31
N ALA A 81 -3.27 -1.01 15.23
CA ALA A 81 -2.25 -2.01 14.94
C ALA A 81 -2.72 -3.06 13.91
N ALA A 82 -3.98 -3.47 13.96
CA ALA A 82 -4.57 -4.35 12.96
C ALA A 82 -4.66 -3.67 11.58
N LYS A 83 -5.00 -2.37 11.55
CA LYS A 83 -5.05 -1.58 10.31
C LYS A 83 -3.68 -1.43 9.65
N VAL A 84 -2.62 -1.25 10.44
CA VAL A 84 -1.24 -1.27 9.91
C VAL A 84 -0.91 -2.62 9.26
N LYS A 85 -1.29 -3.75 9.90
CA LYS A 85 -1.10 -5.09 9.31
C LYS A 85 -1.89 -5.27 8.01
N GLU A 86 -3.12 -4.78 7.96
CA GLU A 86 -3.95 -4.77 6.75
C GLU A 86 -3.24 -4.01 5.61
N MET A 87 -2.70 -2.82 5.89
CA MET A 87 -2.00 -2.02 4.89
C MET A 87 -0.67 -2.65 4.43
N ILE A 88 0.01 -3.41 5.29
CA ILE A 88 1.18 -4.22 4.89
C ILE A 88 0.74 -5.29 3.88
N ALA A 89 -0.39 -5.96 4.11
CA ALA A 89 -0.91 -6.94 3.17
C ALA A 89 -1.34 -6.30 1.84
N ALA A 90 -2.05 -5.16 1.89
CA ALA A 90 -2.44 -4.40 0.71
C ALA A 90 -1.23 -3.98 -0.14
N LYS A 91 -0.13 -3.53 0.50
CA LYS A 91 1.13 -3.22 -0.19
C LYS A 91 1.72 -4.44 -0.89
N ARG A 92 1.67 -5.63 -0.25
CA ARG A 92 2.17 -6.87 -0.87
C ARG A 92 1.32 -7.28 -2.06
N ILE A 93 -0.01 -7.15 -1.97
CA ILE A 93 -0.94 -7.43 -3.08
C ILE A 93 -0.66 -6.48 -4.24
N SER A 94 -0.55 -5.18 -3.97
CA SER A 94 -0.27 -4.17 -5.00
C SER A 94 1.07 -4.44 -5.72
N PHE A 95 2.08 -4.90 -4.99
CA PHE A 95 3.34 -5.34 -5.58
C PHE A 95 3.18 -6.62 -6.41
N ALA A 96 2.43 -7.60 -5.91
CA ALA A 96 2.19 -8.87 -6.59
C ALA A 96 1.49 -8.68 -7.95
N ASN A 97 0.60 -7.69 -8.07
CA ASN A 97 -0.09 -7.35 -9.32
C ASN A 97 0.87 -6.90 -10.45
N MET A 98 2.12 -6.57 -10.13
CA MET A 98 3.15 -6.26 -11.13
C MET A 98 3.90 -7.50 -11.63
N LEU A 99 3.68 -8.65 -10.99
CA LEU A 99 4.37 -9.91 -11.32
C LEU A 99 3.50 -10.77 -12.24
N PRO A 100 4.10 -11.69 -13.01
CA PRO A 100 3.35 -12.70 -13.75
C PRO A 100 2.52 -13.58 -12.81
N GLU A 101 1.27 -13.82 -13.18
CA GLU A 101 0.36 -14.73 -12.48
C GLU A 101 0.36 -16.10 -13.15
N VAL A 102 0.56 -17.14 -12.36
CA VAL A 102 0.47 -18.53 -12.79
C VAL A 102 -0.77 -19.15 -12.17
N GLY A 103 -1.72 -19.53 -13.02
CA GLY A 103 -2.93 -20.24 -12.63
C GLY A 103 -2.87 -21.71 -13.02
N ALA A 104 -3.42 -22.59 -12.18
CA ALA A 104 -3.65 -23.99 -12.50
C ALA A 104 -5.12 -24.31 -12.24
N ASN A 105 -5.77 -24.93 -13.20
CA ASN A 105 -7.15 -25.37 -13.10
C ASN A 105 -7.23 -26.85 -13.49
N ILE A 106 -7.84 -27.64 -12.62
CA ILE A 106 -8.17 -29.05 -12.89
C ILE A 106 -9.70 -29.16 -12.80
N TYR A 107 -10.30 -29.70 -13.82
CA TYR A 107 -11.76 -29.84 -13.86
C TYR A 107 -12.19 -31.24 -14.27
N ALA A 108 -13.31 -31.65 -13.74
CA ALA A 108 -14.03 -32.84 -14.12
C ALA A 108 -15.50 -32.45 -14.26
N GLN A 109 -16.04 -32.57 -15.45
CA GLN A 109 -17.44 -32.29 -15.70
C GLN A 109 -18.09 -33.46 -16.41
N LYS A 110 -19.38 -33.61 -16.20
CA LYS A 110 -20.19 -34.61 -16.89
C LYS A 110 -21.44 -33.92 -17.39
N GLU A 111 -21.50 -33.75 -18.70
CA GLU A 111 -22.64 -33.14 -19.37
C GLU A 111 -23.50 -34.20 -20.02
N ARG A 112 -24.79 -33.93 -20.13
CA ARG A 112 -25.71 -34.71 -21.00
C ARG A 112 -25.97 -33.84 -22.21
N LEU A 113 -25.32 -34.19 -23.29
CA LEU A 113 -25.45 -33.47 -24.56
C LEU A 113 -26.48 -34.21 -25.43
N ASN A 114 -27.49 -33.48 -25.91
CA ASN A 114 -28.45 -33.98 -26.89
C ASN A 114 -28.08 -33.38 -28.26
N TYR A 115 -27.43 -34.17 -29.07
CA TYR A 115 -27.04 -33.79 -30.43
C TYR A 115 -28.17 -34.02 -31.49
N GLY A 116 -29.45 -33.92 -31.07
CA GLY A 116 -30.58 -34.09 -31.97
C GLY A 116 -31.00 -35.52 -32.16
N GLY A 117 -30.59 -36.43 -31.26
CA GLY A 117 -31.05 -37.82 -31.19
C GLY A 117 -31.96 -38.04 -29.98
N ASP A 118 -32.69 -39.16 -29.96
CA ASP A 118 -33.73 -39.45 -28.99
C ASP A 118 -33.20 -39.71 -27.56
N ASP A 119 -31.91 -40.01 -27.38
CA ASP A 119 -31.32 -40.27 -26.06
C ASP A 119 -30.08 -39.37 -25.78
N PRO A 120 -30.16 -38.50 -24.74
CA PRO A 120 -28.99 -37.71 -24.29
C PRO A 120 -27.90 -38.64 -23.73
N LYS A 121 -26.72 -38.63 -24.33
CA LYS A 121 -25.57 -39.41 -23.85
C LYS A 121 -24.76 -38.63 -22.84
N PRO A 122 -24.36 -39.24 -21.71
CA PRO A 122 -23.44 -38.61 -20.80
C PRO A 122 -22.01 -38.52 -21.42
N ASP A 123 -21.47 -37.35 -21.48
CA ASP A 123 -20.10 -37.09 -21.96
C ASP A 123 -19.23 -36.62 -20.79
N PRO A 124 -18.41 -37.50 -20.20
CA PRO A 124 -17.49 -37.09 -19.13
C PRO A 124 -16.26 -36.45 -19.73
N GLU A 125 -15.97 -35.24 -19.30
CA GLU A 125 -14.79 -34.49 -19.67
C GLU A 125 -13.88 -34.28 -18.45
N PHE A 126 -12.59 -34.54 -18.60
CA PHE A 126 -11.57 -34.29 -17.62
C PHE A 126 -10.48 -33.42 -18.25
N GLY A 127 -10.05 -32.41 -17.56
CA GLY A 127 -9.00 -31.57 -18.09
C GLY A 127 -8.14 -30.93 -17.01
N ALA A 128 -6.93 -30.56 -17.41
CA ALA A 128 -6.02 -29.74 -16.65
C ALA A 128 -5.52 -28.61 -17.54
N LYS A 129 -5.54 -27.38 -16.98
CA LYS A 129 -5.11 -26.18 -17.70
C LYS A 129 -4.14 -25.40 -16.84
N LEU A 130 -2.97 -25.07 -17.40
CA LEU A 130 -2.03 -24.09 -16.85
C LEU A 130 -2.19 -22.79 -17.63
N THR A 131 -2.26 -21.69 -16.91
CA THR A 131 -2.35 -20.35 -17.48
C THR A 131 -1.24 -19.51 -16.92
N LEU A 132 -0.62 -18.70 -17.77
CA LEU A 132 0.33 -17.64 -17.41
C LEU A 132 -0.23 -16.33 -17.95
N SER A 133 -0.50 -15.39 -17.08
CA SER A 133 -0.93 -14.04 -17.45
C SER A 133 0.01 -13.01 -16.85
N TRP A 134 0.30 -11.96 -17.60
CA TRP A 134 1.14 -10.87 -17.15
C TRP A 134 0.70 -9.58 -17.81
N GLU A 135 0.38 -8.59 -16.99
CA GLU A 135 0.08 -7.24 -17.44
C GLU A 135 1.39 -6.42 -17.52
N LEU A 136 1.79 -6.09 -18.75
CA LEU A 136 2.95 -5.22 -18.98
C LEU A 136 2.57 -3.78 -18.65
N ASP A 137 3.16 -3.24 -17.59
CA ASP A 137 2.90 -1.87 -17.12
C ASP A 137 3.63 -0.83 -17.96
N LEU A 138 3.23 -0.70 -19.23
CA LEU A 138 3.87 0.20 -20.20
C LEU A 138 3.72 1.67 -19.80
N TRP A 139 2.57 2.05 -19.25
CA TRP A 139 2.23 3.43 -18.86
C TRP A 139 2.44 3.71 -17.36
N GLY A 140 2.86 2.72 -16.58
CA GLY A 140 3.16 2.88 -15.17
C GLY A 140 1.94 2.89 -14.25
N ASN A 141 0.78 2.41 -14.68
CA ASN A 141 -0.45 2.35 -13.89
C ASN A 141 -0.26 1.51 -12.61
N LEU A 142 0.26 0.29 -12.76
CA LEU A 142 0.51 -0.63 -11.63
C LEU A 142 1.57 -0.08 -10.68
N ARG A 143 2.64 0.52 -11.22
CA ARG A 143 3.68 1.18 -10.41
C ARG A 143 3.13 2.35 -9.63
N TRP A 144 2.26 3.20 -10.23
CA TRP A 144 1.63 4.30 -9.53
C TRP A 144 0.63 3.82 -8.48
N ALA A 145 -0.13 2.77 -8.75
CA ALA A 145 -1.02 2.14 -7.77
C ALA A 145 -0.24 1.59 -6.56
N ASN A 146 0.92 0.99 -6.79
CA ASN A 146 1.80 0.52 -5.71
C ASN A 146 2.37 1.70 -4.88
N GLU A 147 2.83 2.77 -5.52
CA GLU A 147 3.31 3.98 -4.81
C GLU A 147 2.19 4.62 -3.97
N ALA A 148 0.97 4.68 -4.49
CA ALA A 148 -0.19 5.17 -3.73
C ALA A 148 -0.50 4.29 -2.51
N THR A 149 -0.39 2.97 -2.67
CA THR A 149 -0.58 2.02 -1.56
C THR A 149 0.52 2.16 -0.50
N ILE A 150 1.77 2.40 -0.92
CA ILE A 150 2.89 2.68 0.00
C ILE A 150 2.63 3.98 0.78
N ALA A 151 2.15 5.05 0.12
CA ALA A 151 1.79 6.29 0.79
C ALA A 151 0.65 6.10 1.81
N SER A 152 -0.37 5.30 1.47
CA SER A 152 -1.47 4.96 2.38
C SER A 152 -0.99 4.13 3.59
N TYR A 153 -0.02 3.23 3.39
CA TYR A 153 0.62 2.51 4.49
C TYR A 153 1.35 3.48 5.43
N MET A 154 2.15 4.41 4.89
CA MET A 154 2.84 5.42 5.70
C MET A 154 1.85 6.28 6.50
N GLN A 155 0.77 6.76 5.86
CA GLN A 155 -0.30 7.49 6.52
C GLN A 155 -0.90 6.71 7.70
N THR A 156 -1.13 5.40 7.52
CA THR A 156 -1.71 4.55 8.57
C THR A 156 -0.75 4.39 9.76
N VAL A 157 0.56 4.27 9.50
CA VAL A 157 1.59 4.21 10.56
C VAL A 157 1.64 5.50 11.35
N GLU A 158 1.61 6.66 10.68
CA GLU A 158 1.59 7.96 11.37
C GLU A 158 0.26 8.17 12.12
N GLY A 159 -0.86 7.69 11.59
CA GLY A 159 -2.15 7.68 12.28
C GLY A 159 -2.11 6.88 13.59
N GLN A 160 -1.45 5.72 13.60
CA GLN A 160 -1.25 4.95 14.83
C GLN A 160 -0.40 5.71 15.86
N ARG A 161 0.65 6.40 15.41
CA ARG A 161 1.49 7.24 16.29
C ARG A 161 0.69 8.39 16.90
N ALA A 162 -0.11 9.08 16.07
CA ALA A 162 -0.97 10.16 16.53
C ALA A 162 -1.98 9.68 17.58
N LEU A 163 -2.62 8.54 17.35
CA LEU A 163 -3.54 7.93 18.31
C LEU A 163 -2.85 7.64 19.65
N ARG A 164 -1.62 7.09 19.60
CA ARG A 164 -0.84 6.84 20.82
C ARG A 164 -0.63 8.12 21.63
N LEU A 165 -0.26 9.21 20.97
CA LEU A 165 -0.06 10.51 21.63
C LEU A 165 -1.38 11.05 22.23
N THR A 166 -2.49 10.90 21.51
CA THR A 166 -3.81 11.29 22.01
C THR A 166 -4.17 10.55 23.30
N ILE A 167 -3.99 9.22 23.34
CA ILE A 167 -4.30 8.41 24.52
C ILE A 167 -3.41 8.83 25.71
N ILE A 168 -2.13 9.08 25.48
CA ILE A 168 -1.21 9.57 26.51
C ILE A 168 -1.71 10.92 27.07
N ALA A 169 -2.08 11.84 26.20
CA ALA A 169 -2.58 13.16 26.59
C ALA A 169 -3.91 13.08 27.36
N GLU A 170 -4.83 12.23 26.92
CA GLU A 170 -6.14 12.04 27.57
C GLU A 170 -6.03 11.43 28.97
N VAL A 171 -5.07 10.53 29.20
CA VAL A 171 -4.85 9.94 30.52
C VAL A 171 -4.12 10.92 31.45
N ALA A 172 -3.32 11.82 30.88
CA ALA A 172 -2.53 12.81 31.64
C ALA A 172 -3.31 14.09 31.99
N ALA A 173 -4.47 14.34 31.35
CA ALA A 173 -5.33 15.53 31.59
C ALA A 173 -6.27 15.32 32.77
#